data_8352c2ddfd93ee9b33eaf1dba2af2b8b
#
_entry.id   8352c2ddfd93ee9b33eaf1dba2af2b8b
#
_cell.length_a   1.000
_cell.length_b   1.000
_cell.length_c   1.000
_cell.angle_alpha   90.00
_cell.angle_beta   90.00
_cell.angle_gamma   90.00
#
_symmetry.space_group_name_H-M   'P 1'
#
loop_
_entity.id
_entity.type
_entity.pdbx_description
1 polymer ?
#
loop_
_entity_poly.entity_id
_entity_poly.type
_entity_poly.pdbx_seq_one_letter_code
_entity_poly.pdbx_strand_id
1 'polypeptide(L)'
;ASAAKYESNDNYKFLNILDAEGYLIVPGFINAHTHIGDSIGKDMATDRGLEAVHPMRGIKKKILEKSNSQHLSTLMRASAISMMKNGITTFVDFREGGTEGVAILRNAIFDLPIKCLILGRVEYYFDIDRNGQHEDKNVQPIKKSKLPVKVLEIATNLLNVSHGFGISGANENTDSSLRQYNKLINKLSKSDGPKNRTKNIQLGIHAAESKSTVEFSLRRTGKTEVYRIVKHLKPNFVVHMTQATDEDISLIAKNEIGIVVCPRANGVLGCGIPRITHMLKSGCKVAIGTDNIMINSPDMFREMDYIWKTSRSSGINLDAKNVLKMATINASEILHLNSGCIEIGRSADFIFLDKTSIELYPIHDPYASIVHRANQNSIKGVMISGRFVNGSDL
;
A
#
# COMPACT_ATOMS: atom_id res chain seq x y z
N ALA A 1 14.18 23.99 -18.97
CA ALA A 1 13.73 25.01 -19.95
C ALA A 1 13.38 26.26 -19.16
N SER A 2 13.99 27.42 -19.46
CA SER A 2 13.72 28.66 -18.73
C SER A 2 12.30 29.16 -19.07
N ALA A 3 11.61 29.76 -18.12
CA ALA A 3 10.29 30.37 -18.29
C ALA A 3 10.22 31.25 -19.53
N ALA A 4 11.28 32.01 -19.85
CA ALA A 4 11.41 32.87 -21.04
C ALA A 4 11.15 32.16 -22.39
N LYS A 5 11.24 30.84 -22.47
CA LYS A 5 10.99 30.07 -23.69
C LYS A 5 9.48 29.84 -23.97
N TYR A 6 8.65 30.04 -22.95
CA TYR A 6 7.18 29.84 -23.06
C TYR A 6 6.40 31.14 -23.19
N GLU A 7 6.96 32.29 -22.80
CA GLU A 7 6.31 33.60 -22.87
C GLU A 7 6.11 34.09 -24.29
N SER A 8 6.84 33.55 -25.28
CA SER A 8 6.79 34.03 -26.68
C SER A 8 5.81 33.31 -27.61
N ASN A 9 5.05 32.33 -27.09
CA ASN A 9 4.17 31.50 -27.91
C ASN A 9 2.69 31.73 -27.53
N ASP A 10 1.90 32.34 -28.44
CA ASP A 10 0.49 32.65 -28.23
C ASP A 10 -0.40 31.46 -27.78
N ASN A 11 0.04 30.24 -28.04
CA ASN A 11 -0.64 29.03 -27.60
C ASN A 11 -0.59 28.79 -26.07
N TYR A 12 0.18 29.59 -25.31
CA TYR A 12 0.35 29.42 -23.84
C TYR A 12 -0.30 30.57 -23.04
N LYS A 13 -1.12 31.41 -23.64
CA LYS A 13 -1.81 32.54 -22.99
C LYS A 13 -2.70 32.17 -21.79
N PHE A 14 -3.01 30.90 -21.61
CA PHE A 14 -3.87 30.40 -20.54
C PHE A 14 -3.14 29.48 -19.55
N LEU A 15 -1.80 29.37 -19.62
CA LEU A 15 -1.03 28.55 -18.67
C LEU A 15 -0.73 29.33 -17.40
N ASN A 16 -1.07 28.76 -16.27
CA ASN A 16 -0.56 29.24 -14.99
C ASN A 16 0.91 28.83 -14.87
N ILE A 17 1.81 29.81 -14.89
CA ILE A 17 3.24 29.59 -14.68
C ILE A 17 3.50 29.69 -13.18
N LEU A 18 4.12 28.65 -12.60
CA LEU A 18 4.58 28.64 -11.23
C LEU A 18 6.10 28.77 -11.19
N ASP A 19 6.61 29.83 -10.56
CA ASP A 19 8.03 29.94 -10.27
C ASP A 19 8.40 28.98 -9.15
N ALA A 20 9.32 28.08 -9.46
CA ALA A 20 9.81 27.05 -8.54
C ALA A 20 11.28 27.25 -8.15
N GLU A 21 11.83 28.46 -8.36
CA GLU A 21 13.16 28.80 -7.87
C GLU A 21 13.20 28.66 -6.33
N GLY A 22 14.27 28.05 -5.80
CA GLY A 22 14.36 27.77 -4.35
C GLY A 22 13.76 26.46 -3.90
N TYR A 23 13.06 25.69 -4.75
CA TYR A 23 12.46 24.41 -4.38
C TYR A 23 13.10 23.23 -5.09
N LEU A 24 13.10 22.06 -4.40
CA LEU A 24 13.17 20.76 -5.04
C LEU A 24 11.74 20.29 -5.28
N ILE A 25 11.39 20.03 -6.54
CA ILE A 25 10.09 19.47 -6.89
C ILE A 25 10.23 17.94 -6.98
N VAL A 26 9.43 17.24 -6.21
CA VAL A 26 9.40 15.77 -6.13
C VAL A 26 8.00 15.31 -6.52
N PRO A 27 7.84 14.20 -7.26
CA PRO A 27 6.52 13.61 -7.44
C PRO A 27 5.87 13.34 -6.09
N GLY A 28 4.56 13.58 -5.97
CA GLY A 28 3.80 13.24 -4.77
C GLY A 28 3.99 11.78 -4.39
N PHE A 29 4.18 11.51 -3.11
CA PHE A 29 4.37 10.15 -2.63
C PHE A 29 3.10 9.31 -2.78
N ILE A 30 3.29 8.04 -3.11
CA ILE A 30 2.25 7.04 -3.21
C ILE A 30 2.47 6.02 -2.09
N ASN A 31 1.60 6.01 -1.10
CA ASN A 31 1.59 5.00 -0.05
C ASN A 31 0.83 3.77 -0.56
N ALA A 32 1.56 2.75 -0.99
CA ALA A 32 1.01 1.63 -1.75
C ALA A 32 0.26 0.60 -0.89
N HIS A 33 0.25 0.74 0.43
CA HIS A 33 -0.49 -0.14 1.33
C HIS A 33 -0.73 0.51 2.69
N THR A 34 -1.99 0.53 3.12
CA THR A 34 -2.42 0.97 4.47
C THR A 34 -3.61 0.15 4.98
N HIS A 35 -3.85 0.31 6.29
CA HIS A 35 -5.09 -0.04 6.97
C HIS A 35 -5.59 1.18 7.76
N ILE A 36 -6.11 2.19 7.04
CA ILE A 36 -6.50 3.46 7.65
C ILE A 36 -7.60 3.32 8.72
N GLY A 37 -8.37 2.23 8.64
CA GLY A 37 -9.47 1.98 9.59
C GLY A 37 -9.00 1.76 11.02
N ASP A 38 -7.80 1.28 11.22
CA ASP A 38 -7.26 1.04 12.56
C ASP A 38 -6.60 2.27 13.21
N SER A 39 -6.75 3.45 12.58
CA SER A 39 -6.31 4.73 13.14
C SER A 39 -6.85 5.01 14.55
N ILE A 40 -7.98 4.41 14.91
CA ILE A 40 -8.56 4.51 16.24
C ILE A 40 -7.77 3.76 17.32
N GLY A 41 -6.95 2.80 16.91
CA GLY A 41 -6.17 1.94 17.78
C GLY A 41 -4.70 2.33 17.92
N LYS A 42 -4.31 3.61 17.63
CA LYS A 42 -2.92 4.05 17.70
C LYS A 42 -2.26 3.61 19.01
N ASP A 43 -1.09 3.00 18.86
CA ASP A 43 -0.22 2.48 19.94
C ASP A 43 -0.82 1.36 20.82
N MET A 44 -2.01 0.85 20.52
CA MET A 44 -2.63 -0.22 21.32
C MET A 44 -2.00 -1.61 21.08
N ALA A 45 -1.14 -1.74 20.09
CA ALA A 45 -0.57 -3.02 19.66
C ALA A 45 0.96 -3.10 19.73
N THR A 46 1.63 -2.09 20.24
CA THR A 46 3.11 -1.93 20.17
C THR A 46 3.89 -3.11 20.70
N ASP A 47 3.42 -3.76 21.77
CA ASP A 47 4.13 -4.85 22.42
C ASP A 47 3.57 -6.26 22.12
N ARG A 48 2.71 -6.39 21.10
CA ARG A 48 1.95 -7.63 20.87
C ARG A 48 2.34 -8.43 19.63
N GLY A 49 3.29 -7.94 18.83
CA GLY A 49 3.71 -8.59 17.61
C GLY A 49 2.56 -8.83 16.61
N LEU A 50 2.75 -9.74 15.67
CA LEU A 50 1.81 -10.00 14.56
C LEU A 50 0.41 -10.45 15.02
N GLU A 51 0.28 -11.06 16.18
CA GLU A 51 -1.03 -11.47 16.75
C GLU A 51 -1.98 -10.28 16.95
N ALA A 52 -1.45 -9.08 17.15
CA ALA A 52 -2.26 -7.87 17.31
C ALA A 52 -3.13 -7.54 16.10
N VAL A 53 -2.63 -7.82 14.91
CA VAL A 53 -3.29 -7.54 13.62
C VAL A 53 -3.96 -8.76 13.00
N HIS A 54 -3.94 -9.91 13.71
CA HIS A 54 -4.56 -11.15 13.23
C HIS A 54 -6.04 -10.93 12.83
N PRO A 55 -6.48 -11.32 11.62
CA PRO A 55 -7.78 -10.92 11.06
C PRO A 55 -9.00 -11.43 11.84
N MET A 56 -8.84 -12.48 12.65
CA MET A 56 -9.98 -13.07 13.39
C MET A 56 -9.95 -12.83 14.89
N ARG A 57 -8.76 -12.74 15.51
CA ARG A 57 -8.62 -12.69 16.97
C ARG A 57 -7.77 -11.54 17.50
N GLY A 58 -7.14 -10.80 16.59
CA GLY A 58 -6.28 -9.67 16.94
C GLY A 58 -7.03 -8.55 17.66
N ILE A 59 -6.27 -7.71 18.38
CA ILE A 59 -6.82 -6.52 19.03
C ILE A 59 -7.42 -5.55 18.01
N LYS A 60 -6.83 -5.45 16.82
CA LYS A 60 -7.33 -4.67 15.69
C LYS A 60 -8.80 -4.98 15.40
N LYS A 61 -9.14 -6.28 15.22
CA LYS A 61 -10.52 -6.70 14.96
C LYS A 61 -11.47 -6.28 16.07
N LYS A 62 -11.08 -6.52 17.33
CA LYS A 62 -11.90 -6.19 18.51
C LYS A 62 -12.16 -4.68 18.61
N ILE A 63 -11.19 -3.84 18.28
CA ILE A 63 -11.32 -2.39 18.28
C ILE A 63 -12.29 -1.95 17.17
N LEU A 64 -12.10 -2.45 15.94
CA LEU A 64 -12.96 -2.09 14.81
C LEU A 64 -14.43 -2.47 15.05
N GLU A 65 -14.68 -3.67 15.57
CA GLU A 65 -16.04 -4.15 15.85
C GLU A 65 -16.77 -3.36 16.98
N LYS A 66 -16.01 -2.80 17.93
CA LYS A 66 -16.57 -2.03 19.05
C LYS A 66 -16.69 -0.54 18.79
N SER A 67 -16.09 -0.05 17.71
CA SER A 67 -16.06 1.37 17.39
C SER A 67 -17.27 1.77 16.57
N ASN A 68 -17.84 2.93 16.88
CA ASN A 68 -18.90 3.47 16.05
C ASN A 68 -18.35 4.11 14.76
N SER A 69 -19.19 4.18 13.74
CA SER A 69 -18.82 4.66 12.40
C SER A 69 -18.36 6.12 12.40
N GLN A 70 -18.89 6.97 13.27
CA GLN A 70 -18.51 8.37 13.36
C GLN A 70 -17.07 8.54 13.88
N HIS A 71 -16.70 7.80 14.93
CA HIS A 71 -15.32 7.82 15.44
C HIS A 71 -14.33 7.26 14.42
N LEU A 72 -14.69 6.15 13.76
CA LEU A 72 -13.86 5.59 12.68
C LEU A 72 -13.65 6.61 11.56
N SER A 73 -14.72 7.25 11.08
CA SER A 73 -14.65 8.26 10.02
C SER A 73 -13.77 9.44 10.41
N THR A 74 -13.94 9.97 11.63
CA THR A 74 -13.17 11.11 12.15
C THR A 74 -11.66 10.80 12.18
N LEU A 75 -11.26 9.62 12.66
CA LEU A 75 -9.85 9.26 12.78
C LEU A 75 -9.23 8.84 11.45
N MET A 76 -10.00 8.23 10.54
CA MET A 76 -9.57 8.02 9.16
C MET A 76 -9.30 9.35 8.45
N ARG A 77 -10.22 10.33 8.60
CA ARG A 77 -10.03 11.69 8.06
C ARG A 77 -8.76 12.34 8.60
N ALA A 78 -8.55 12.31 9.91
CA ALA A 78 -7.34 12.87 10.53
C ALA A 78 -6.07 12.23 9.98
N SER A 79 -6.09 10.91 9.75
CA SER A 79 -4.96 10.19 9.18
C SER A 79 -4.73 10.53 7.70
N ALA A 80 -5.79 10.71 6.90
CA ALA A 80 -5.69 11.15 5.52
C ALA A 80 -5.10 12.58 5.43
N ILE A 81 -5.51 13.49 6.32
CA ILE A 81 -4.95 14.84 6.43
C ILE A 81 -3.45 14.76 6.80
N SER A 82 -3.10 13.90 7.77
CA SER A 82 -1.69 13.66 8.13
C SER A 82 -0.86 13.15 6.93
N MET A 83 -1.42 12.25 6.12
CA MET A 83 -0.77 11.78 4.88
C MET A 83 -0.49 12.94 3.93
N MET A 84 -1.48 13.80 3.64
CA MET A 84 -1.29 14.95 2.76
C MET A 84 -0.22 15.91 3.27
N LYS A 85 -0.21 16.20 4.58
CA LYS A 85 0.84 17.04 5.22
C LYS A 85 2.24 16.46 5.08
N ASN A 86 2.36 15.14 4.95
CA ASN A 86 3.61 14.42 4.73
C ASN A 86 3.89 14.14 3.24
N GLY A 87 3.22 14.85 2.32
CA GLY A 87 3.48 14.75 0.88
C GLY A 87 2.88 13.51 0.21
N ILE A 88 2.05 12.73 0.89
CA ILE A 88 1.35 11.59 0.30
C ILE A 88 0.13 12.12 -0.47
N THR A 89 0.13 11.95 -1.78
CA THR A 89 -0.94 12.41 -2.68
C THR A 89 -1.91 11.30 -3.06
N THR A 90 -1.46 10.04 -2.92
CA THR A 90 -2.26 8.85 -3.19
C THR A 90 -1.95 7.78 -2.16
N PHE A 91 -2.98 7.06 -1.69
CA PHE A 91 -2.78 5.87 -0.84
C PHE A 91 -3.69 4.73 -1.25
N VAL A 92 -3.27 3.51 -0.90
CA VAL A 92 -4.06 2.28 -1.06
C VAL A 92 -4.48 1.80 0.30
N ASP A 93 -5.78 1.53 0.50
CA ASP A 93 -6.30 1.00 1.77
C ASP A 93 -6.91 -0.39 1.59
N PHE A 94 -6.44 -1.36 2.37
CA PHE A 94 -7.07 -2.67 2.48
C PHE A 94 -8.20 -2.58 3.51
N ARG A 95 -9.42 -2.33 2.99
CA ARG A 95 -10.54 -1.88 3.82
C ARG A 95 -11.33 -3.03 4.41
N GLU A 96 -11.28 -3.17 5.72
CA GLU A 96 -12.14 -4.04 6.53
C GLU A 96 -13.57 -3.50 6.63
N GLY A 97 -14.53 -4.32 7.10
CA GLY A 97 -15.92 -3.94 7.30
C GLY A 97 -16.79 -4.03 6.04
N GLY A 98 -16.32 -4.71 5.00
CA GLY A 98 -17.11 -4.95 3.79
C GLY A 98 -17.55 -3.65 3.09
N THR A 99 -18.80 -3.61 2.59
CA THR A 99 -19.35 -2.45 1.88
C THR A 99 -19.57 -1.25 2.80
N GLU A 100 -19.90 -1.48 4.07
CA GLU A 100 -20.04 -0.42 5.07
C GLU A 100 -18.69 0.22 5.39
N GLY A 101 -17.63 -0.57 5.59
CA GLY A 101 -16.28 -0.07 5.79
C GLY A 101 -15.81 0.82 4.64
N VAL A 102 -16.13 0.44 3.40
CA VAL A 102 -15.85 1.26 2.21
C VAL A 102 -16.60 2.59 2.25
N ALA A 103 -17.89 2.57 2.64
CA ALA A 103 -18.72 3.77 2.73
C ALA A 103 -18.19 4.73 3.81
N ILE A 104 -17.79 4.23 4.98
CA ILE A 104 -17.21 5.03 6.06
C ILE A 104 -15.95 5.75 5.59
N LEU A 105 -15.04 5.03 4.92
CA LEU A 105 -13.80 5.65 4.40
C LEU A 105 -14.10 6.70 3.32
N ARG A 106 -15.01 6.42 2.40
CA ARG A 106 -15.40 7.40 1.37
C ARG A 106 -15.95 8.68 1.97
N ASN A 107 -16.81 8.56 2.98
CA ASN A 107 -17.33 9.71 3.70
C ASN A 107 -16.24 10.47 4.45
N ALA A 108 -15.26 9.78 5.02
CA ALA A 108 -14.15 10.40 5.74
C ALA A 108 -13.29 11.32 4.85
N ILE A 109 -13.18 11.00 3.56
CA ILE A 109 -12.26 11.68 2.62
C ILE A 109 -12.96 12.37 1.44
N PHE A 110 -14.30 12.46 1.43
CA PHE A 110 -15.04 12.84 0.22
C PHE A 110 -14.68 14.24 -0.30
N ASP A 111 -14.36 15.17 0.57
CA ASP A 111 -13.99 16.56 0.29
C ASP A 111 -12.47 16.82 0.34
N LEU A 112 -11.67 15.79 0.63
CA LEU A 112 -10.21 15.89 0.61
C LEU A 112 -9.66 15.62 -0.81
N PRO A 113 -8.65 16.37 -1.26
CA PRO A 113 -8.07 16.17 -2.58
C PRO A 113 -7.21 14.89 -2.69
N ILE A 114 -6.89 14.22 -1.59
CA ILE A 114 -6.09 13.01 -1.58
C ILE A 114 -6.76 11.89 -2.36
N LYS A 115 -5.99 11.18 -3.18
CA LYS A 115 -6.48 10.05 -3.96
C LYS A 115 -6.41 8.78 -3.13
N CYS A 116 -7.45 7.95 -3.20
CA CYS A 116 -7.50 6.69 -2.47
C CYS A 116 -7.96 5.54 -3.38
N LEU A 117 -7.17 4.47 -3.44
CA LEU A 117 -7.60 3.18 -3.97
C LEU A 117 -8.09 2.32 -2.80
N ILE A 118 -9.39 2.16 -2.70
CA ILE A 118 -10.01 1.33 -1.66
C ILE A 118 -10.10 -0.10 -2.17
N LEU A 119 -9.35 -1.01 -1.57
CA LEU A 119 -9.38 -2.45 -1.84
C LEU A 119 -10.18 -3.14 -0.72
N GLY A 120 -11.41 -3.54 -1.05
CA GLY A 120 -12.30 -4.11 -0.07
C GLY A 120 -11.85 -5.50 0.39
N ARG A 121 -12.00 -5.79 1.68
CA ARG A 121 -11.73 -7.11 2.24
C ARG A 121 -13.01 -7.91 2.38
N VAL A 122 -13.00 -9.12 1.81
CA VAL A 122 -14.04 -10.12 2.07
C VAL A 122 -13.67 -10.85 3.36
N GLU A 123 -14.43 -10.63 4.42
CA GLU A 123 -14.14 -11.19 5.75
C GLU A 123 -14.74 -12.60 5.89
N TYR A 124 -14.27 -13.51 5.06
CA TYR A 124 -14.56 -14.92 5.13
C TYR A 124 -13.26 -15.72 5.12
N TYR A 125 -13.03 -16.48 6.17
CA TYR A 125 -11.79 -17.19 6.42
C TYR A 125 -12.05 -18.69 6.54
N PHE A 126 -11.21 -19.51 5.88
CA PHE A 126 -11.26 -20.94 5.95
C PHE A 126 -10.34 -21.44 7.06
N ASP A 127 -10.84 -22.37 7.88
CA ASP A 127 -10.04 -23.15 8.84
C ASP A 127 -8.93 -22.41 9.58
N ILE A 128 -9.28 -21.30 10.16
CA ILE A 128 -8.57 -20.89 11.36
C ILE A 128 -9.36 -21.55 12.48
N ASP A 129 -8.72 -22.48 13.18
CA ASP A 129 -9.31 -23.21 14.28
C ASP A 129 -10.10 -22.24 15.19
N ARG A 130 -11.38 -22.55 15.41
CA ARG A 130 -12.27 -21.72 16.23
C ARG A 130 -11.77 -21.52 17.66
N ASN A 131 -10.86 -22.37 18.12
CA ASN A 131 -10.32 -22.37 19.48
C ASN A 131 -8.91 -21.77 19.59
N GLY A 132 -8.27 -21.36 18.50
CA GLY A 132 -6.95 -20.70 18.55
C GLY A 132 -5.80 -21.60 19.02
N GLN A 133 -5.98 -22.90 19.09
CA GLN A 133 -4.96 -23.85 19.49
C GLN A 133 -4.30 -24.51 18.28
N HIS A 134 -3.00 -24.28 18.13
CA HIS A 134 -2.16 -24.73 16.99
C HIS A 134 -1.73 -26.20 17.05
N GLU A 135 -2.43 -27.06 17.75
CA GLU A 135 -1.95 -28.44 18.02
C GLU A 135 -2.75 -29.57 17.37
N ASP A 136 -3.49 -29.34 16.30
CA ASP A 136 -4.14 -30.47 15.64
C ASP A 136 -3.24 -31.06 14.54
N LYS A 137 -2.58 -32.19 14.87
CA LYS A 137 -1.77 -32.99 13.93
C LYS A 137 -2.59 -33.61 12.79
N ASN A 138 -3.90 -33.43 12.79
CA ASN A 138 -4.86 -34.01 11.82
C ASN A 138 -5.47 -32.98 10.87
N VAL A 139 -4.85 -31.82 10.64
CA VAL A 139 -5.38 -30.82 9.70
C VAL A 139 -5.44 -31.41 8.31
N GLN A 140 -6.64 -31.77 7.86
CA GLN A 140 -6.89 -32.24 6.50
C GLN A 140 -6.49 -31.17 5.48
N PRO A 141 -5.89 -31.53 4.35
CA PRO A 141 -5.50 -30.54 3.33
C PRO A 141 -6.75 -29.88 2.73
N ILE A 142 -6.96 -28.59 3.02
CA ILE A 142 -8.10 -27.77 2.58
C ILE A 142 -7.95 -27.37 1.11
N LYS A 143 -7.58 -28.28 0.24
CA LYS A 143 -7.31 -27.98 -1.16
C LYS A 143 -8.55 -27.69 -2.00
N LYS A 144 -9.77 -28.07 -1.54
CA LYS A 144 -10.94 -28.14 -2.41
C LYS A 144 -12.15 -27.30 -2.00
N SER A 145 -12.21 -26.78 -0.78
CA SER A 145 -13.37 -26.00 -0.34
C SER A 145 -13.48 -24.70 -1.12
N LYS A 146 -14.70 -24.42 -1.62
CA LYS A 146 -15.03 -23.21 -2.36
C LYS A 146 -15.68 -22.19 -1.45
N LEU A 147 -15.60 -20.90 -1.82
CA LEU A 147 -16.42 -19.87 -1.18
C LEU A 147 -17.90 -20.22 -1.35
N PRO A 148 -18.71 -20.11 -0.27
CA PRO A 148 -20.15 -20.23 -0.36
C PRO A 148 -20.76 -19.22 -1.35
N VAL A 149 -21.89 -19.53 -1.96
CA VAL A 149 -22.57 -18.64 -2.93
C VAL A 149 -22.82 -17.26 -2.31
N LYS A 150 -23.32 -17.20 -1.07
CA LYS A 150 -23.56 -15.94 -0.34
C LYS A 150 -22.30 -15.09 -0.20
N VAL A 151 -21.13 -15.72 0.01
CA VAL A 151 -19.84 -15.00 0.12
C VAL A 151 -19.41 -14.46 -1.25
N LEU A 152 -19.67 -15.17 -2.33
CA LEU A 152 -19.43 -14.68 -3.70
C LEU A 152 -20.32 -13.50 -4.06
N GLU A 153 -21.56 -13.49 -3.59
CA GLU A 153 -22.48 -12.33 -3.73
C GLU A 153 -21.95 -11.12 -2.95
N ILE A 154 -21.52 -11.32 -1.70
CA ILE A 154 -20.86 -10.26 -0.89
C ILE A 154 -19.62 -9.74 -1.62
N ALA A 155 -18.78 -10.61 -2.14
CA ALA A 155 -17.58 -10.23 -2.89
C ALA A 155 -17.93 -9.42 -4.16
N THR A 156 -18.98 -9.81 -4.87
CA THR A 156 -19.46 -9.08 -6.05
C THR A 156 -19.96 -7.68 -5.67
N ASN A 157 -20.77 -7.57 -4.62
CA ASN A 157 -21.27 -6.29 -4.14
C ASN A 157 -20.13 -5.38 -3.66
N LEU A 158 -19.13 -5.95 -3.03
CA LEU A 158 -17.94 -5.22 -2.58
C LEU A 158 -17.14 -4.64 -3.76
N LEU A 159 -16.96 -5.41 -4.84
CA LEU A 159 -16.32 -4.92 -6.07
C LEU A 159 -17.09 -3.79 -6.74
N ASN A 160 -18.41 -3.74 -6.60
CA ASN A 160 -19.22 -2.65 -7.16
C ASN A 160 -18.97 -1.31 -6.45
N VAL A 161 -18.47 -1.33 -5.22
CA VAL A 161 -18.23 -0.13 -4.40
C VAL A 161 -16.76 0.09 -4.05
N SER A 162 -15.83 -0.72 -4.53
CA SER A 162 -14.39 -0.60 -4.28
C SER A 162 -13.59 -0.60 -5.58
N HIS A 163 -12.28 -0.39 -5.48
CA HIS A 163 -11.35 -0.44 -6.62
C HIS A 163 -10.77 -1.85 -6.83
N GLY A 164 -11.16 -2.82 -6.00
CA GLY A 164 -10.67 -4.18 -6.05
C GLY A 164 -10.68 -4.89 -4.71
N PHE A 165 -9.88 -5.95 -4.57
CA PHE A 165 -9.75 -6.69 -3.33
C PHE A 165 -8.39 -6.50 -2.66
N GLY A 166 -8.42 -6.31 -1.33
CA GLY A 166 -7.28 -6.42 -0.41
C GLY A 166 -7.43 -7.69 0.44
N ILE A 167 -6.87 -8.81 -0.02
CA ILE A 167 -7.03 -10.11 0.64
C ILE A 167 -6.07 -10.23 1.81
N SER A 168 -6.53 -10.81 2.94
CA SER A 168 -5.71 -10.96 4.16
C SER A 168 -4.46 -11.81 3.94
N GLY A 169 -4.60 -12.99 3.35
CA GLY A 169 -3.48 -13.89 3.09
C GLY A 169 -3.91 -15.21 2.46
N ALA A 170 -2.95 -15.99 1.99
CA ALA A 170 -3.22 -17.32 1.43
C ALA A 170 -3.54 -18.35 2.52
N ASN A 171 -3.11 -18.11 3.76
CA ASN A 171 -3.32 -19.04 4.87
C ASN A 171 -4.78 -19.08 5.33
N GLU A 172 -5.50 -17.98 5.21
CA GLU A 172 -6.94 -17.88 5.49
C GLU A 172 -7.81 -18.33 4.31
N ASN A 173 -7.19 -18.77 3.22
CA ASN A 173 -7.85 -19.13 1.98
C ASN A 173 -7.48 -20.54 1.52
N THR A 174 -8.42 -21.19 0.79
CA THR A 174 -8.13 -22.41 0.04
C THR A 174 -7.61 -22.06 -1.36
N ASP A 175 -6.94 -22.99 -2.03
CA ASP A 175 -6.55 -22.83 -3.43
C ASP A 175 -7.77 -22.64 -4.35
N SER A 176 -8.91 -23.22 -3.97
CA SER A 176 -10.17 -23.08 -4.71
C SER A 176 -10.80 -21.69 -4.51
N SER A 177 -10.77 -21.13 -3.30
CA SER A 177 -11.25 -19.78 -3.03
C SER A 177 -10.39 -18.71 -3.72
N LEU A 178 -9.06 -18.88 -3.71
CA LEU A 178 -8.15 -17.99 -4.44
C LEU A 178 -8.48 -17.98 -5.95
N ARG A 179 -8.74 -19.15 -6.55
CA ARG A 179 -9.19 -19.24 -7.95
C ARG A 179 -10.55 -18.59 -8.18
N GLN A 180 -11.45 -18.62 -7.21
CA GLN A 180 -12.77 -17.98 -7.34
C GLN A 180 -12.65 -16.44 -7.33
N TYR A 181 -11.81 -15.86 -6.46
CA TYR A 181 -11.51 -14.43 -6.51
C TYR A 181 -10.92 -14.01 -7.87
N ASN A 182 -9.94 -14.75 -8.37
CA ASN A 182 -9.37 -14.48 -9.70
C ASN A 182 -10.43 -14.54 -10.80
N LYS A 183 -11.28 -15.59 -10.82
CA LYS A 183 -12.36 -15.73 -11.79
C LYS A 183 -13.38 -14.59 -11.72
N LEU A 184 -13.72 -14.14 -10.51
CA LEU A 184 -14.66 -13.05 -10.31
C LEU A 184 -14.14 -11.73 -10.90
N ILE A 185 -12.88 -11.40 -10.62
CA ILE A 185 -12.21 -10.20 -11.18
C ILE A 185 -12.16 -10.30 -12.71
N ASN A 186 -11.69 -11.42 -13.26
CA ASN A 186 -11.61 -11.61 -14.71
C ASN A 186 -12.98 -11.54 -15.41
N LYS A 187 -14.04 -11.98 -14.76
CA LYS A 187 -15.42 -11.88 -15.29
C LYS A 187 -15.86 -10.41 -15.37
N LEU A 188 -15.63 -9.64 -14.31
CA LEU A 188 -16.03 -8.23 -14.25
C LEU A 188 -15.17 -7.34 -15.14
N SER A 189 -13.87 -7.62 -15.30
CA SER A 189 -12.99 -6.89 -16.21
C SER A 189 -13.34 -7.08 -17.69
N LYS A 190 -14.07 -8.15 -18.04
CA LYS A 190 -14.52 -8.47 -19.42
C LYS A 190 -15.96 -8.06 -19.68
N SER A 191 -16.74 -7.72 -18.66
CA SER A 191 -18.12 -7.29 -18.85
C SER A 191 -18.16 -5.86 -19.37
N ASP A 192 -19.03 -5.59 -20.38
CA ASP A 192 -19.31 -4.26 -20.93
C ASP A 192 -20.07 -3.36 -19.94
N GLY A 193 -19.63 -3.31 -18.70
CA GLY A 193 -20.12 -2.36 -17.71
C GLY A 193 -19.79 -0.91 -18.09
N PRO A 194 -20.31 0.10 -17.36
CA PRO A 194 -20.12 1.50 -17.71
C PRO A 194 -18.62 1.77 -17.96
N LYS A 195 -18.32 2.30 -19.16
CA LYS A 195 -16.95 2.44 -19.74
C LYS A 195 -15.87 3.01 -18.84
N ASN A 196 -16.21 3.56 -17.69
CA ASN A 196 -15.29 4.17 -16.74
C ASN A 196 -14.82 3.24 -15.59
N ARG A 197 -15.36 2.02 -15.44
CA ARG A 197 -15.05 1.13 -14.29
C ARG A 197 -14.19 -0.08 -14.60
N THR A 198 -14.09 -0.50 -15.86
CA THR A 198 -13.64 -1.85 -16.21
C THR A 198 -12.13 -2.03 -16.40
N LYS A 199 -11.33 -0.98 -16.42
CA LYS A 199 -9.93 -1.10 -16.89
C LYS A 199 -8.87 -1.39 -15.83
N ASN A 200 -9.10 -1.17 -14.52
CA ASN A 200 -8.04 -1.29 -13.49
C ASN A 200 -8.54 -1.84 -12.15
N ILE A 201 -9.25 -2.99 -12.13
CA ILE A 201 -9.57 -3.65 -10.87
C ILE A 201 -8.27 -4.16 -10.25
N GLN A 202 -7.95 -3.69 -9.04
CA GLN A 202 -6.73 -4.06 -8.33
C GLN A 202 -6.96 -5.29 -7.44
N LEU A 203 -5.98 -6.15 -7.39
CA LEU A 203 -5.96 -7.33 -6.53
C LEU A 203 -4.65 -7.39 -5.77
N GLY A 204 -4.70 -7.10 -4.48
CA GLY A 204 -3.56 -7.18 -3.57
C GLY A 204 -3.77 -8.24 -2.49
N ILE A 205 -2.68 -8.82 -1.98
CA ILE A 205 -2.71 -9.85 -0.94
C ILE A 205 -1.43 -9.81 -0.10
N HIS A 206 -1.53 -10.06 1.22
CA HIS A 206 -0.35 -10.23 2.07
C HIS A 206 0.31 -11.59 1.80
N ALA A 207 1.64 -11.63 1.81
CA ALA A 207 2.42 -12.84 1.54
C ALA A 207 3.77 -12.83 2.26
N ALA A 208 4.14 -13.98 2.81
CA ALA A 208 5.43 -14.22 3.43
C ALA A 208 5.85 -13.12 4.43
N GLU A 209 4.91 -12.68 5.25
CA GLU A 209 5.11 -11.58 6.19
C GLU A 209 6.05 -12.00 7.34
N SER A 210 5.83 -13.18 7.92
CA SER A 210 6.61 -13.72 9.03
C SER A 210 7.05 -15.17 8.79
N LYS A 211 8.02 -15.65 9.56
CA LYS A 211 8.43 -17.07 9.54
C LYS A 211 7.27 -18.00 9.84
N SER A 212 6.45 -17.65 10.84
CA SER A 212 5.31 -18.47 11.25
C SER A 212 4.28 -18.62 10.14
N THR A 213 3.98 -17.56 9.36
CA THR A 213 3.03 -17.66 8.25
C THR A 213 3.55 -18.53 7.11
N VAL A 214 4.85 -18.41 6.78
CA VAL A 214 5.49 -19.26 5.75
C VAL A 214 5.52 -20.73 6.19
N GLU A 215 5.95 -21.01 7.41
CA GLU A 215 5.97 -22.37 7.96
C GLU A 215 4.58 -22.99 8.06
N PHE A 216 3.57 -22.20 8.43
CA PHE A 216 2.18 -22.65 8.47
C PHE A 216 1.70 -23.10 7.08
N SER A 217 1.96 -22.29 6.04
CA SER A 217 1.62 -22.66 4.66
C SER A 217 2.32 -23.95 4.21
N LEU A 218 3.62 -24.06 4.49
CA LEU A 218 4.42 -25.25 4.14
C LEU A 218 3.90 -26.51 4.85
N ARG A 219 3.66 -26.47 6.16
CA ARG A 219 3.13 -27.61 6.92
C ARG A 219 1.77 -28.06 6.38
N ARG A 220 0.90 -27.10 6.05
CA ARG A 220 -0.48 -27.35 5.67
C ARG A 220 -0.65 -27.80 4.22
N THR A 221 0.17 -27.29 3.32
CA THR A 221 -0.04 -27.44 1.86
C THR A 221 1.17 -28.04 1.13
N GLY A 222 2.32 -28.11 1.77
CA GLY A 222 3.60 -28.45 1.14
C GLY A 222 4.11 -27.35 0.18
N LYS A 223 3.55 -26.15 0.23
CA LYS A 223 3.90 -25.03 -0.65
C LYS A 223 3.95 -23.73 0.14
N THR A 224 4.79 -22.77 -0.34
CA THR A 224 4.81 -21.41 0.22
C THR A 224 3.53 -20.67 -0.09
N GLU A 225 3.20 -19.64 0.69
CA GLU A 225 2.08 -18.73 0.40
C GLU A 225 2.23 -18.13 -0.99
N VAL A 226 3.43 -17.66 -1.33
CA VAL A 226 3.75 -17.02 -2.61
C VAL A 226 3.47 -17.96 -3.78
N TYR A 227 3.91 -19.21 -3.70
CA TYR A 227 3.61 -20.20 -4.74
C TYR A 227 2.10 -20.37 -4.97
N ARG A 228 1.32 -20.47 -3.88
CA ARG A 228 -0.14 -20.63 -3.95
C ARG A 228 -0.81 -19.40 -4.54
N ILE A 229 -0.37 -18.22 -4.14
CA ILE A 229 -0.86 -16.93 -4.61
C ILE A 229 -0.62 -16.80 -6.11
N VAL A 230 0.61 -16.97 -6.56
CA VAL A 230 0.96 -16.84 -7.99
C VAL A 230 0.19 -17.85 -8.85
N LYS A 231 0.09 -19.10 -8.38
CA LYS A 231 -0.58 -20.17 -9.13
C LYS A 231 -2.09 -20.01 -9.21
N HIS A 232 -2.74 -19.53 -8.16
CA HIS A 232 -4.19 -19.61 -8.03
C HIS A 232 -4.90 -18.26 -8.04
N LEU A 233 -4.29 -17.20 -7.53
CA LEU A 233 -4.88 -15.89 -7.43
C LEU A 233 -4.44 -14.95 -8.57
N LYS A 234 -3.13 -14.95 -8.91
CA LYS A 234 -2.52 -14.04 -9.90
C LYS A 234 -2.83 -12.58 -9.59
N PRO A 235 -2.36 -12.04 -8.47
CA PRO A 235 -2.65 -10.67 -8.06
C PRO A 235 -1.85 -9.64 -8.89
N ASN A 236 -2.23 -8.37 -8.81
CA ASN A 236 -1.42 -7.26 -9.32
C ASN A 236 -0.17 -7.06 -8.46
N PHE A 237 -0.30 -7.22 -7.14
CA PHE A 237 0.81 -7.08 -6.20
C PHE A 237 0.63 -7.92 -4.94
N VAL A 238 1.74 -8.19 -4.28
CA VAL A 238 1.82 -8.81 -2.95
C VAL A 238 2.41 -7.84 -1.94
N VAL A 239 2.00 -7.94 -0.67
CA VAL A 239 2.48 -7.08 0.41
C VAL A 239 3.44 -7.87 1.31
N HIS A 240 4.43 -7.19 1.88
CA HIS A 240 5.51 -7.64 2.77
C HIS A 240 6.65 -8.39 2.09
N MET A 241 6.49 -9.65 1.76
CA MET A 241 7.56 -10.52 1.22
C MET A 241 8.82 -10.59 2.12
N THR A 242 8.66 -10.34 3.42
CA THR A 242 9.75 -10.21 4.39
C THR A 242 10.53 -11.50 4.55
N GLN A 243 9.82 -12.63 4.56
CA GLN A 243 10.37 -13.99 4.73
C GLN A 243 10.29 -14.82 3.44
N ALA A 244 10.21 -14.15 2.28
CA ALA A 244 10.19 -14.83 0.98
C ALA A 244 11.51 -15.55 0.68
N THR A 245 11.44 -16.74 0.09
CA THR A 245 12.62 -17.47 -0.42
C THR A 245 13.12 -16.87 -1.74
N ASP A 246 14.29 -17.31 -2.21
CA ASP A 246 14.82 -16.89 -3.52
C ASP A 246 13.93 -17.39 -4.67
N GLU A 247 13.36 -18.58 -4.49
CA GLU A 247 12.40 -19.15 -5.44
C GLU A 247 11.11 -18.34 -5.47
N ASP A 248 10.62 -17.88 -4.31
CA ASP A 248 9.44 -17.02 -4.21
C ASP A 248 9.68 -15.69 -4.93
N ILE A 249 10.83 -15.04 -4.70
CA ILE A 249 11.20 -13.78 -5.33
C ILE A 249 11.31 -13.97 -6.88
N SER A 250 11.97 -15.04 -7.30
CA SER A 250 12.10 -15.37 -8.73
C SER A 250 10.73 -15.64 -9.37
N LEU A 251 9.83 -16.28 -8.64
CA LEU A 251 8.47 -16.56 -9.11
C LEU A 251 7.65 -15.27 -9.28
N ILE A 252 7.76 -14.32 -8.34
CA ILE A 252 7.13 -13.00 -8.43
C ILE A 252 7.67 -12.21 -9.64
N ALA A 253 9.00 -12.16 -9.80
CA ALA A 253 9.64 -11.48 -10.92
C ALA A 253 9.19 -12.04 -12.29
N LYS A 254 9.20 -13.37 -12.44
CA LYS A 254 8.76 -14.05 -13.66
C LYS A 254 7.32 -13.80 -14.05
N ASN A 255 6.45 -13.54 -13.07
CA ASN A 255 5.02 -13.27 -13.31
C ASN A 255 4.69 -11.77 -13.28
N GLU A 256 5.70 -10.88 -13.24
CA GLU A 256 5.57 -9.42 -13.26
C GLU A 256 4.63 -8.89 -12.17
N ILE A 257 4.56 -9.58 -11.02
CA ILE A 257 3.75 -9.18 -9.87
C ILE A 257 4.52 -8.12 -9.07
N GLY A 258 3.85 -7.01 -8.72
CA GLY A 258 4.44 -5.98 -7.89
C GLY A 258 4.65 -6.44 -6.44
N ILE A 259 5.62 -5.86 -5.75
CA ILE A 259 5.86 -6.06 -4.32
C ILE A 259 5.67 -4.73 -3.61
N VAL A 260 4.90 -4.73 -2.53
CA VAL A 260 4.78 -3.58 -1.62
C VAL A 260 5.40 -3.97 -0.28
N VAL A 261 6.50 -3.31 0.10
CA VAL A 261 7.18 -3.55 1.37
C VAL A 261 6.74 -2.55 2.43
N CYS A 262 6.60 -3.01 3.68
CA CYS A 262 6.18 -2.20 4.82
C CYS A 262 7.19 -2.33 5.97
N PRO A 263 8.44 -1.85 5.80
CA PRO A 263 9.56 -2.24 6.65
C PRO A 263 9.45 -1.78 8.09
N ARG A 264 8.88 -0.60 8.36
CA ARG A 264 8.70 -0.12 9.75
C ARG A 264 7.65 -0.96 10.48
N ALA A 265 6.52 -1.27 9.83
CA ALA A 265 5.50 -2.15 10.40
C ALA A 265 6.09 -3.53 10.68
N ASN A 266 6.82 -4.10 9.72
CA ASN A 266 7.48 -5.39 9.89
C ASN A 266 8.50 -5.39 11.04
N GLY A 267 9.20 -4.26 11.25
CA GLY A 267 10.12 -4.07 12.38
C GLY A 267 9.40 -4.10 13.72
N VAL A 268 8.32 -3.34 13.87
CA VAL A 268 7.49 -3.29 15.09
C VAL A 268 6.85 -4.64 15.41
N LEU A 269 6.37 -5.34 14.36
CA LEU A 269 5.72 -6.64 14.51
C LEU A 269 6.70 -7.81 14.69
N GLY A 270 8.01 -7.55 14.64
CA GLY A 270 9.04 -8.60 14.78
C GLY A 270 9.14 -9.53 13.58
N CYS A 271 8.62 -9.14 12.42
CA CYS A 271 8.63 -9.95 11.20
C CYS A 271 9.99 -9.97 10.49
N GLY A 272 10.87 -9.01 10.79
CA GLY A 272 12.18 -8.84 10.17
C GLY A 272 12.21 -7.76 9.09
N ILE A 273 13.27 -7.74 8.27
CA ILE A 273 13.50 -6.75 7.22
C ILE A 273 13.45 -7.44 5.86
N PRO A 274 12.63 -6.96 4.91
CA PRO A 274 12.54 -7.55 3.57
C PRO A 274 13.85 -7.36 2.78
N ARG A 275 14.22 -8.35 1.98
CA ARG A 275 15.45 -8.36 1.17
C ARG A 275 15.34 -7.52 -0.10
N ILE A 276 15.09 -6.21 0.05
CA ILE A 276 14.72 -5.29 -1.03
C ILE A 276 15.73 -5.28 -2.16
N THR A 277 17.02 -5.17 -1.84
CA THR A 277 18.09 -5.14 -2.89
C THR A 277 18.11 -6.43 -3.70
N HIS A 278 17.85 -7.58 -3.06
CA HIS A 278 17.74 -8.85 -3.77
C HIS A 278 16.51 -8.87 -4.69
N MET A 279 15.36 -8.41 -4.23
CA MET A 279 14.14 -8.28 -5.04
C MET A 279 14.38 -7.40 -6.27
N LEU A 280 15.00 -6.22 -6.09
CA LEU A 280 15.33 -5.31 -7.19
C LEU A 280 16.30 -5.93 -8.18
N LYS A 281 17.36 -6.62 -7.72
CA LYS A 281 18.32 -7.33 -8.59
C LYS A 281 17.69 -8.49 -9.35
N SER A 282 16.67 -9.12 -8.78
CA SER A 282 15.89 -10.18 -9.44
C SER A 282 14.86 -9.65 -10.46
N GLY A 283 14.80 -8.32 -10.66
CA GLY A 283 13.89 -7.69 -11.62
C GLY A 283 12.49 -7.41 -11.08
N CYS A 284 12.24 -7.57 -9.76
CA CYS A 284 10.95 -7.23 -9.17
C CYS A 284 10.74 -5.70 -9.15
N LYS A 285 9.52 -5.25 -9.44
CA LYS A 285 9.07 -3.91 -9.09
C LYS A 285 8.71 -3.87 -7.62
N VAL A 286 9.35 -2.95 -6.87
CA VAL A 286 9.12 -2.80 -5.43
C VAL A 286 8.62 -1.40 -5.15
N ALA A 287 7.54 -1.30 -4.37
CA ALA A 287 6.96 -0.07 -3.82
C ALA A 287 6.95 -0.10 -2.30
N ILE A 288 6.63 1.03 -1.69
CA ILE A 288 6.57 1.21 -0.23
C ILE A 288 5.13 1.42 0.23
N GLY A 289 4.75 0.79 1.34
CA GLY A 289 3.55 1.04 2.10
C GLY A 289 3.86 1.28 3.58
N THR A 290 2.96 1.93 4.30
CA THR A 290 3.12 2.17 5.74
C THR A 290 2.37 1.17 6.63
N ASP A 291 1.49 0.39 6.03
CA ASP A 291 0.68 -0.65 6.68
C ASP A 291 -0.26 -0.07 7.77
N ASN A 292 -0.43 -0.77 8.88
CA ASN A 292 -1.33 -0.43 9.97
C ASN A 292 -1.00 0.92 10.63
N ILE A 293 -1.95 1.86 10.61
CA ILE A 293 -1.78 3.17 11.25
C ILE A 293 -1.78 3.03 12.78
N MET A 294 -2.39 1.99 13.32
CA MET A 294 -2.32 1.70 14.75
C MET A 294 -0.89 1.36 15.22
N ILE A 295 0.00 0.99 14.32
CA ILE A 295 1.39 0.59 14.62
C ILE A 295 2.36 1.70 14.28
N ASN A 296 2.17 2.37 13.13
CA ASN A 296 3.07 3.39 12.62
C ASN A 296 2.30 4.62 12.10
N SER A 297 2.90 5.80 12.25
CA SER A 297 2.43 6.97 11.50
C SER A 297 2.57 6.74 9.98
N PRO A 298 1.59 7.18 9.16
CA PRO A 298 1.68 7.08 7.71
C PRO A 298 2.62 8.17 7.15
N ASP A 299 3.92 7.92 7.20
CA ASP A 299 4.99 8.86 6.88
C ASP A 299 6.02 8.22 5.96
N MET A 300 6.02 8.64 4.68
CA MET A 300 6.91 8.08 3.65
C MET A 300 8.36 8.50 3.82
N PHE A 301 8.65 9.67 4.42
CA PHE A 301 10.04 10.04 4.72
C PHE A 301 10.66 9.06 5.71
N ARG A 302 9.93 8.73 6.77
CA ARG A 302 10.36 7.73 7.76
C ARG A 302 10.51 6.34 7.17
N GLU A 303 9.63 5.92 6.26
CA GLU A 303 9.77 4.62 5.57
C GLU A 303 11.03 4.59 4.72
N MET A 304 11.25 5.63 3.89
CA MET A 304 12.43 5.73 3.03
C MET A 304 13.73 5.77 3.84
N ASP A 305 13.79 6.55 4.89
CA ASP A 305 14.95 6.64 5.80
C ASP A 305 15.24 5.28 6.46
N TYR A 306 14.22 4.62 6.97
CA TYR A 306 14.35 3.31 7.62
C TYR A 306 14.89 2.24 6.65
N ILE A 307 14.31 2.13 5.45
CA ILE A 307 14.76 1.21 4.39
C ILE A 307 16.21 1.46 4.03
N TRP A 308 16.55 2.73 3.77
CA TRP A 308 17.88 3.10 3.32
C TRP A 308 18.94 2.78 4.36
N LYS A 309 18.71 3.13 5.63
CA LYS A 309 19.64 2.89 6.75
C LYS A 309 19.76 1.39 7.08
N THR A 310 18.66 0.68 7.19
CA THR A 310 18.68 -0.75 7.53
C THR A 310 19.32 -1.61 6.42
N SER A 311 19.12 -1.28 5.15
CA SER A 311 19.83 -1.95 4.06
C SER A 311 21.33 -1.72 4.15
N ARG A 312 21.77 -0.51 4.42
CA ARG A 312 23.20 -0.17 4.52
C ARG A 312 23.86 -0.77 5.78
N SER A 313 23.17 -0.79 6.92
CA SER A 313 23.67 -1.45 8.14
C SER A 313 23.88 -2.95 7.97
N SER A 314 23.15 -3.57 7.05
CA SER A 314 23.33 -4.98 6.68
C SER A 314 24.41 -5.20 5.60
N GLY A 315 25.25 -4.20 5.32
CA GLY A 315 26.30 -4.29 4.28
C GLY A 315 25.79 -4.20 2.84
N ILE A 316 24.51 -3.87 2.65
CA ILE A 316 23.88 -3.82 1.33
C ILE A 316 23.75 -2.37 0.88
N ASN A 317 24.38 -2.02 -0.23
CA ASN A 317 24.30 -0.67 -0.79
C ASN A 317 23.01 -0.49 -1.61
N LEU A 318 21.96 0.01 -0.98
CA LEU A 318 20.74 0.44 -1.64
C LEU A 318 20.86 1.92 -2.03
N ASP A 319 20.72 2.22 -3.31
CA ASP A 319 20.78 3.57 -3.84
C ASP A 319 19.55 4.40 -3.42
N ALA A 320 19.76 5.64 -2.96
CA ALA A 320 18.70 6.55 -2.54
C ALA A 320 17.71 6.86 -3.68
N LYS A 321 18.18 6.98 -4.91
CA LYS A 321 17.33 7.15 -6.10
C LYS A 321 16.33 5.99 -6.26
N ASN A 322 16.77 4.76 -6.03
CA ASN A 322 15.89 3.59 -6.08
C ASN A 322 14.86 3.61 -4.94
N VAL A 323 15.24 4.05 -3.74
CA VAL A 323 14.31 4.21 -2.63
C VAL A 323 13.23 5.24 -2.95
N LEU A 324 13.61 6.40 -3.51
CA LEU A 324 12.63 7.41 -3.92
C LEU A 324 11.68 6.88 -5.03
N LYS A 325 12.21 6.12 -5.99
CA LYS A 325 11.36 5.46 -7.01
C LYS A 325 10.33 4.51 -6.41
N MET A 326 10.66 3.81 -5.32
CA MET A 326 9.72 2.92 -4.63
C MET A 326 8.55 3.68 -4.00
N ALA A 327 8.77 4.92 -3.58
CA ALA A 327 7.74 5.81 -3.02
C ALA A 327 6.94 6.59 -4.08
N THR A 328 7.33 6.49 -5.36
CA THR A 328 6.80 7.30 -6.46
C THR A 328 6.45 6.45 -7.69
N ILE A 329 7.32 6.43 -8.70
CA ILE A 329 7.04 5.82 -10.01
C ILE A 329 6.80 4.31 -9.95
N ASN A 330 7.55 3.56 -9.12
CA ASN A 330 7.33 2.11 -9.01
C ASN A 330 5.93 1.80 -8.45
N ALA A 331 5.51 2.54 -7.43
CA ALA A 331 4.16 2.40 -6.87
C ALA A 331 3.08 2.76 -7.91
N SER A 332 3.31 3.83 -8.68
CA SER A 332 2.42 4.23 -9.78
C SER A 332 2.28 3.15 -10.85
N GLU A 333 3.38 2.52 -11.26
CA GLU A 333 3.37 1.46 -12.25
C GLU A 333 2.67 0.18 -11.75
N ILE A 334 2.94 -0.23 -10.50
CA ILE A 334 2.30 -1.40 -9.86
C ILE A 334 0.78 -1.21 -9.79
N LEU A 335 0.34 0.00 -9.46
CA LEU A 335 -1.06 0.35 -9.26
C LEU A 335 -1.76 0.87 -10.53
N HIS A 336 -1.03 0.94 -11.65
CA HIS A 336 -1.51 1.46 -12.94
C HIS A 336 -2.07 2.89 -12.82
N LEU A 337 -1.36 3.78 -12.11
CA LEU A 337 -1.75 5.17 -11.92
C LEU A 337 -1.11 6.06 -13.00
N ASN A 338 -1.76 7.20 -13.28
CA ASN A 338 -1.21 8.23 -14.16
C ASN A 338 -0.47 9.32 -13.34
N SER A 339 0.46 8.92 -12.46
CA SER A 339 1.20 9.82 -11.55
C SER A 339 2.60 9.26 -11.24
N GLY A 340 3.28 9.76 -10.22
CA GLY A 340 4.55 9.22 -9.70
C GLY A 340 5.81 9.67 -10.46
N CYS A 341 5.69 10.50 -11.49
CA CYS A 341 6.79 11.17 -12.18
C CYS A 341 6.37 12.55 -12.69
N ILE A 342 7.37 13.37 -13.03
CA ILE A 342 7.16 14.72 -13.58
C ILE A 342 7.32 14.64 -15.10
N GLU A 343 6.20 14.43 -15.80
CA GLU A 343 6.13 14.29 -17.25
C GLU A 343 4.85 14.93 -17.78
N ILE A 344 4.88 15.45 -19.01
CA ILE A 344 3.70 15.97 -19.70
C ILE A 344 2.68 14.83 -19.86
N GLY A 345 1.39 15.13 -19.55
CA GLY A 345 0.30 14.16 -19.60
C GLY A 345 0.10 13.34 -18.31
N ARG A 346 1.00 13.47 -17.34
CA ARG A 346 0.82 12.88 -16.00
C ARG A 346 0.02 13.81 -15.09
N SER A 347 -0.57 13.23 -14.05
CA SER A 347 -1.24 14.00 -13.01
C SER A 347 -0.23 14.89 -12.28
N ALA A 348 -0.54 16.15 -12.11
CA ALA A 348 0.28 17.12 -11.40
C ALA A 348 0.14 16.92 -9.89
N ASP A 349 0.76 15.86 -9.39
CA ASP A 349 0.89 15.51 -7.97
C ASP A 349 2.35 15.75 -7.56
N PHE A 350 2.63 16.81 -6.82
CA PHE A 350 3.98 17.28 -6.52
C PHE A 350 4.15 17.66 -5.06
N ILE A 351 5.37 17.53 -4.58
CA ILE A 351 5.85 18.06 -3.30
C ILE A 351 6.90 19.11 -3.61
N PHE A 352 6.76 20.27 -3.00
CA PHE A 352 7.72 21.39 -3.07
C PHE A 352 8.51 21.41 -1.76
N LEU A 353 9.77 20.99 -1.82
CA LEU A 353 10.70 21.01 -0.69
C LEU A 353 11.56 22.27 -0.74
N ASP A 354 11.66 22.99 0.37
CA ASP A 354 12.51 24.17 0.51
C ASP A 354 13.98 23.78 0.52
N LYS A 355 14.74 24.16 -0.52
CA LYS A 355 16.18 23.91 -0.61
C LYS A 355 16.99 24.60 0.48
N THR A 356 16.44 25.65 1.08
CA THR A 356 17.11 26.44 2.12
C THR A 356 16.74 25.99 3.54
N SER A 357 15.82 25.01 3.66
CA SER A 357 15.47 24.47 4.97
C SER A 357 16.71 23.92 5.70
N ILE A 358 16.73 24.07 7.01
CA ILE A 358 17.87 23.64 7.85
C ILE A 358 18.13 22.13 7.74
N GLU A 359 17.12 21.34 7.42
CA GLU A 359 17.23 19.90 7.26
C GLU A 359 17.95 19.53 5.96
N LEU A 360 17.82 20.35 4.91
CA LEU A 360 18.32 20.02 3.57
C LEU A 360 19.59 20.74 3.19
N TYR A 361 19.76 22.00 3.60
CA TYR A 361 20.92 22.82 3.19
C TYR A 361 22.19 22.47 3.97
N PRO A 362 23.36 22.34 3.30
CA PRO A 362 23.58 22.32 1.85
C PRO A 362 23.26 20.98 1.21
N ILE A 363 22.73 21.02 -0.02
CA ILE A 363 22.35 19.82 -0.78
C ILE A 363 23.50 19.40 -1.69
N HIS A 364 24.16 18.28 -1.41
CA HIS A 364 25.19 17.70 -2.27
C HIS A 364 24.66 16.56 -3.14
N ASP A 365 23.74 15.76 -2.61
CA ASP A 365 23.01 14.69 -3.33
C ASP A 365 21.52 14.87 -3.04
N PRO A 366 20.73 15.34 -4.03
CA PRO A 366 19.31 15.59 -3.81
C PRO A 366 18.51 14.33 -3.49
N TYR A 367 18.87 13.17 -4.05
CA TYR A 367 18.19 11.92 -3.73
C TYR A 367 18.45 11.47 -2.29
N ALA A 368 19.69 11.50 -1.87
CA ALA A 368 20.04 11.20 -0.49
C ALA A 368 19.40 12.20 0.48
N SER A 369 19.44 13.50 0.18
CA SER A 369 18.80 14.53 1.01
C SER A 369 17.30 14.29 1.18
N ILE A 370 16.57 13.95 0.11
CA ILE A 370 15.13 13.65 0.16
C ILE A 370 14.88 12.39 1.01
N VAL A 371 15.68 11.34 0.81
CA VAL A 371 15.42 10.01 1.40
C VAL A 371 15.70 9.99 2.91
N HIS A 372 16.75 10.67 3.40
CA HIS A 372 17.15 10.49 4.79
C HIS A 372 17.28 11.78 5.62
N ARG A 373 17.05 12.96 5.02
CA ARG A 373 17.08 14.24 5.73
C ARG A 373 15.75 14.97 5.70
N ALA A 374 15.04 14.96 4.54
CA ALA A 374 13.76 15.64 4.42
C ALA A 374 12.73 15.08 5.40
N ASN A 375 11.85 15.96 5.84
CA ASN A 375 10.73 15.64 6.71
C ASN A 375 9.57 16.61 6.42
N GLN A 376 8.50 16.55 7.19
CA GLN A 376 7.34 17.43 7.02
C GLN A 376 7.72 18.94 7.06
N ASN A 377 8.69 19.34 7.86
CA ASN A 377 9.10 20.76 7.97
C ASN A 377 9.79 21.28 6.69
N SER A 378 10.39 20.38 5.91
CA SER A 378 10.98 20.72 4.61
C SER A 378 9.93 21.00 3.52
N ILE A 379 8.66 20.62 3.75
CA ILE A 379 7.56 20.79 2.77
C ILE A 379 7.04 22.23 2.84
N LYS A 380 7.06 22.94 1.70
CA LYS A 380 6.41 24.26 1.52
C LYS A 380 5.08 24.18 0.81
N GLY A 381 4.86 23.14 0.04
CA GLY A 381 3.60 22.94 -0.66
C GLY A 381 3.43 21.51 -1.11
N VAL A 382 2.19 21.08 -1.17
CA VAL A 382 1.76 19.83 -1.78
C VAL A 382 0.73 20.17 -2.85
N MET A 383 0.91 19.63 -4.04
CA MET A 383 -0.02 19.77 -5.15
C MET A 383 -0.65 18.42 -5.46
N ILE A 384 -1.96 18.38 -5.56
CA ILE A 384 -2.71 17.17 -5.93
C ILE A 384 -3.63 17.51 -7.11
N SER A 385 -3.47 16.80 -8.22
CA SER A 385 -4.22 17.04 -9.47
C SER A 385 -4.18 18.52 -9.92
N GLY A 386 -3.00 19.17 -9.78
CA GLY A 386 -2.77 20.53 -10.19
C GLY A 386 -3.29 21.60 -9.22
N ARG A 387 -3.79 21.23 -8.04
CA ARG A 387 -4.26 22.16 -7.01
C ARG A 387 -3.36 22.09 -5.78
N PHE A 388 -2.96 23.23 -5.26
CA PHE A 388 -2.25 23.30 -3.99
C PHE A 388 -3.17 22.92 -2.84
N VAL A 389 -2.62 22.10 -1.96
CA VAL A 389 -3.23 21.77 -0.68
C VAL A 389 -2.48 22.59 0.38
N ASN A 390 -3.03 23.75 0.74
CA ASN A 390 -2.41 24.64 1.72
C ASN A 390 -2.73 24.15 3.14
N GLY A 391 -1.83 24.46 4.10
CA GLY A 391 -2.01 24.07 5.49
C GLY A 391 -3.26 24.68 6.17
N SER A 392 -3.80 25.77 5.65
CA SER A 392 -5.09 26.37 6.07
C SER A 392 -6.31 25.59 5.63
N ASP A 393 -6.19 24.75 4.59
CA ASP A 393 -7.27 23.93 4.02
C ASP A 393 -7.23 22.49 4.55
N LEU A 394 -6.22 22.17 5.39
CA LEU A 394 -5.99 20.87 6.00
C LEU A 394 -6.43 20.84 7.51
#